data_d0207f8a54be3456398b82533fdc7bfd
#
_entry.id   d0207f8a54be3456398b82533fdc7bfd
#
_cell.length_a   1.000
_cell.length_b   1.000
_cell.length_c   1.000
_cell.angle_alpha   90.00
_cell.angle_beta   90.00
_cell.angle_gamma   90.00
#
_symmetry.space_group_name_H-M   'P 1'
#
loop_
_entity.id
_entity.type
_entity.pdbx_description
1 polymer ?
#
loop_
_entity_poly.entity_id
_entity_poly.type
_entity_poly.pdbx_seq_one_letter_code
_entity_poly.pdbx_strand_id
1 'polypeptide(L)'
;QTTVESVQVADMDEGAPICGKSIDLHKRILQAYNCDSTLIVFACDTTKKGKNTDTGYLYSLDANTLEEQWQKSLKLSLSKLYGVCSKGVLLSSTLKSTGKSLLTLSDTKTGQSLWTQYLYPVYFNDSLDIVVGLEKVGDSKTYAYRLSTGELLWDAEIPMTKNVGWKDACMVDSTHLVVVGDDINEINIHSGEIKKVKAVTGIHDSKGMMALALTNVLSAAVTIGFNSPFYYYYYNLNPYLITGLTSNILQVGSDLYISDRKSLYCLGEDSLQTRWKYDFQDKEASTAHLLLRDGKILMLNYGYGNSLMRGTVKCGKPFLASFDAQTGDREKMFPLYDKKHVMNDGMLTESGVFLAGSDKAVYLSFADSAVISKDWDRRANGALTMVLRKPFYAFHGLAPKLTLVEAFDKVCPMQTSTNKLFVFNDKLDILESYDLYETFSVCFRLDDVLCIQNRDDKSNFRLIHPDGSSIGKLKGKPVAALLKGRNVLAVYDNHLTVFRL
;
A
#
# COMPACT_ATOMS: atom_id res chain seq x y z
N GLN A 1 -21.74 22.80 16.48
CA GLN A 1 -21.58 23.11 15.04
C GLN A 1 -20.10 23.28 14.75
N THR A 2 -19.57 22.53 13.83
CA THR A 2 -18.18 22.66 13.37
C THR A 2 -18.05 23.95 12.58
N THR A 3 -17.07 24.79 12.91
CA THR A 3 -16.85 26.08 12.23
C THR A 3 -15.60 25.98 11.35
N VAL A 4 -15.70 26.45 10.13
CA VAL A 4 -14.55 26.56 9.21
C VAL A 4 -13.87 27.90 9.43
N GLU A 5 -12.56 27.86 9.67
CA GLU A 5 -11.75 29.06 9.93
C GLU A 5 -10.66 29.24 8.85
N SER A 6 -10.30 30.51 8.60
CA SER A 6 -9.12 30.80 7.80
C SER A 6 -7.90 30.84 8.71
N VAL A 7 -6.88 30.04 8.37
CA VAL A 7 -5.68 29.89 9.20
C VAL A 7 -4.41 30.07 8.39
N GLN A 8 -3.36 30.58 9.02
CA GLN A 8 -2.02 30.56 8.45
C GLN A 8 -1.42 29.17 8.63
N VAL A 9 -1.12 28.49 7.52
CA VAL A 9 -0.73 27.08 7.45
C VAL A 9 0.77 26.91 7.44
N ALA A 10 1.50 27.76 6.72
CA ALA A 10 2.93 27.67 6.61
C ALA A 10 3.61 29.05 6.61
N ASP A 11 4.80 29.10 7.20
CA ASP A 11 5.75 30.20 7.08
C ASP A 11 6.77 29.81 6.00
N MET A 12 6.94 30.69 5.00
CA MET A 12 7.89 30.46 3.91
C MET A 12 9.19 31.20 4.21
N ASP A 13 10.32 30.59 3.82
CA ASP A 13 11.64 31.22 3.98
C ASP A 13 11.77 32.45 3.05
N GLU A 14 11.09 32.39 1.91
CA GLU A 14 10.95 33.50 0.97
C GLU A 14 9.48 33.69 0.57
N GLY A 15 9.02 34.92 0.53
CA GLY A 15 7.66 35.30 0.09
C GLY A 15 6.62 35.40 1.22
N ALA A 16 5.34 35.37 0.84
CA ALA A 16 4.23 35.47 1.78
C ALA A 16 3.91 34.12 2.43
N PRO A 17 3.42 34.13 3.69
CA PRO A 17 2.95 32.93 4.34
C PRO A 17 1.77 32.30 3.58
N ILE A 18 1.66 30.97 3.65
CA ILE A 18 0.55 30.24 3.06
C ILE A 18 -0.62 30.20 4.04
N CYS A 19 -1.80 30.59 3.55
CA CYS A 19 -3.06 30.50 4.26
C CYS A 19 -3.94 29.40 3.69
N GLY A 20 -4.82 28.84 4.54
CA GLY A 20 -5.76 27.80 4.16
C GLY A 20 -7.05 27.87 4.97
N LYS A 21 -7.97 26.94 4.70
CA LYS A 21 -9.18 26.73 5.48
C LYS A 21 -9.01 25.53 6.40
N SER A 22 -9.48 25.62 7.63
CA SER A 22 -9.39 24.55 8.63
C SER A 22 -10.75 24.28 9.29
N ILE A 23 -11.03 23.02 9.58
CA ILE A 23 -12.19 22.57 10.35
C ILE A 23 -11.74 21.64 11.47
N ASP A 24 -12.12 21.93 12.72
CA ASP A 24 -11.92 21.06 13.88
C ASP A 24 -13.15 20.18 14.06
N LEU A 25 -13.00 18.89 13.93
CA LEU A 25 -14.06 17.89 14.17
C LEU A 25 -14.19 17.51 15.64
N HIS A 26 -13.25 17.90 16.50
CA HIS A 26 -13.14 17.50 17.90
C HIS A 26 -13.15 15.97 18.10
N LYS A 27 -12.79 15.23 17.06
CA LYS A 27 -12.74 13.77 16.97
C LYS A 27 -11.43 13.36 16.35
N ARG A 28 -10.87 12.21 16.77
CA ARG A 28 -9.68 11.66 16.12
C ARG A 28 -10.03 11.20 14.72
N ILE A 29 -9.33 11.71 13.74
CA ILE A 29 -9.49 11.33 12.34
C ILE A 29 -8.71 10.03 12.10
N LEU A 30 -9.40 9.02 11.57
CA LEU A 30 -8.84 7.71 11.24
C LEU A 30 -8.52 7.57 9.76
N GLN A 31 -9.40 8.10 8.89
CA GLN A 31 -9.27 8.03 7.44
C GLN A 31 -9.96 9.24 6.81
N ALA A 32 -9.47 9.67 5.65
CA ALA A 32 -10.13 10.67 4.81
C ALA A 32 -9.99 10.29 3.33
N TYR A 33 -11.04 10.52 2.55
CA TYR A 33 -11.09 10.26 1.12
C TYR A 33 -11.66 11.47 0.40
N ASN A 34 -10.96 11.90 -0.64
CA ASN A 34 -11.48 12.92 -1.54
C ASN A 34 -12.14 12.24 -2.74
N CYS A 35 -13.43 12.49 -2.93
CA CYS A 35 -14.21 12.03 -4.07
C CYS A 35 -14.80 13.28 -4.76
N ASP A 36 -14.16 13.73 -5.84
CA ASP A 36 -14.52 14.94 -6.59
C ASP A 36 -14.61 16.20 -5.72
N SER A 37 -15.84 16.66 -5.42
CA SER A 37 -16.14 17.80 -4.57
C SER A 37 -16.49 17.42 -3.12
N THR A 38 -16.48 16.12 -2.79
CA THR A 38 -16.87 15.61 -1.47
C THR A 38 -15.69 14.98 -0.77
N LEU A 39 -15.47 15.35 0.48
CA LEU A 39 -14.49 14.76 1.37
C LEU A 39 -15.22 13.87 2.40
N ILE A 40 -14.95 12.58 2.37
CA ILE A 40 -15.47 11.63 3.33
C ILE A 40 -14.43 11.41 4.42
N VAL A 41 -14.82 11.65 5.67
CA VAL A 41 -13.94 11.53 6.84
C VAL A 41 -14.48 10.50 7.82
N PHE A 42 -13.66 9.53 8.16
CA PHE A 42 -13.94 8.55 9.20
C PHE A 42 -13.16 8.92 10.47
N ALA A 43 -13.88 9.16 11.57
CA ALA A 43 -13.33 9.64 12.81
C ALA A 43 -13.89 8.88 14.02
N CYS A 44 -13.32 9.06 15.20
CA CYS A 44 -13.78 8.43 16.43
C CYS A 44 -13.61 9.35 17.66
N ASP A 45 -14.37 9.04 18.70
CA ASP A 45 -14.13 9.60 20.02
C ASP A 45 -12.85 9.01 20.64
N THR A 46 -12.21 9.80 21.49
CA THR A 46 -11.08 9.36 22.29
C THR A 46 -11.38 9.49 23.79
N THR A 47 -10.83 8.59 24.59
CA THR A 47 -10.84 8.70 26.05
C THR A 47 -9.95 9.88 26.50
N LYS A 48 -10.08 10.32 27.76
CA LYS A 48 -9.17 11.33 28.35
C LYS A 48 -7.68 10.94 28.28
N LYS A 49 -7.36 9.65 28.13
CA LYS A 49 -5.98 9.15 27.94
C LYS A 49 -5.60 9.02 26.44
N GLY A 50 -6.39 9.55 25.51
CA GLY A 50 -6.12 9.52 24.08
C GLY A 50 -6.29 8.15 23.41
N LYS A 51 -6.99 7.19 24.03
CA LYS A 51 -7.30 5.90 23.37
C LYS A 51 -8.62 6.03 22.61
N ASN A 52 -8.71 5.42 21.45
CA ASN A 52 -9.95 5.38 20.66
C ASN A 52 -11.05 4.68 21.46
N THR A 53 -12.27 5.22 21.40
CA THR A 53 -13.47 4.57 21.91
C THR A 53 -14.15 3.76 20.80
N ASP A 54 -15.24 3.06 21.12
CA ASP A 54 -16.04 2.33 20.12
C ASP A 54 -17.03 3.24 19.35
N THR A 55 -17.09 4.52 19.69
CA THR A 55 -17.96 5.47 19.00
C THR A 55 -17.22 6.06 17.80
N GLY A 56 -17.66 5.68 16.61
CA GLY A 56 -17.16 6.20 15.34
C GLY A 56 -18.14 7.16 14.69
N TYR A 57 -17.63 7.95 13.75
CA TYR A 57 -18.37 8.94 12.98
C TYR A 57 -17.91 8.91 11.53
N LEU A 58 -18.87 9.03 10.63
CA LEU A 58 -18.62 9.27 9.22
C LEU A 58 -19.15 10.67 8.88
N TYR A 59 -18.28 11.52 8.36
CA TYR A 59 -18.61 12.87 7.92
C TYR A 59 -18.53 12.96 6.40
N SER A 60 -19.42 13.72 5.82
CA SER A 60 -19.28 14.24 4.46
C SER A 60 -19.08 15.76 4.55
N LEU A 61 -17.99 16.22 3.99
CA LEU A 61 -17.64 17.64 3.92
C LEU A 61 -17.52 18.05 2.45
N ASP A 62 -17.78 19.32 2.14
CA ASP A 62 -17.37 19.87 0.86
C ASP A 62 -15.84 19.94 0.80
N ALA A 63 -15.24 19.42 -0.25
CA ALA A 63 -13.77 19.30 -0.35
C ALA A 63 -13.04 20.64 -0.48
N ASN A 64 -13.74 21.73 -0.90
CA ASN A 64 -13.15 23.06 -1.10
C ASN A 64 -13.43 24.00 0.06
N THR A 65 -14.63 23.91 0.66
CA THR A 65 -15.06 24.79 1.74
C THR A 65 -14.87 24.18 3.11
N LEU A 66 -14.77 22.84 3.21
CA LEU A 66 -14.79 22.01 4.42
C LEU A 66 -16.11 22.08 5.19
N GLU A 67 -17.16 22.66 4.62
CA GLU A 67 -18.48 22.71 5.26
C GLU A 67 -19.08 21.31 5.38
N GLU A 68 -19.63 21.01 6.57
CA GLU A 68 -20.30 19.74 6.86
C GLU A 68 -21.61 19.63 6.08
N GLN A 69 -21.73 18.56 5.28
CA GLN A 69 -22.95 18.23 4.54
C GLN A 69 -23.85 17.30 5.35
N TRP A 70 -23.25 16.27 5.94
CA TRP A 70 -23.93 15.35 6.85
C TRP A 70 -22.95 14.62 7.75
N GLN A 71 -23.49 14.03 8.84
CA GLN A 71 -22.76 13.20 9.77
C GLN A 71 -23.59 11.96 10.14
N LYS A 72 -22.93 10.81 10.33
CA LYS A 72 -23.53 9.56 10.78
C LYS A 72 -22.68 8.90 11.85
N SER A 73 -23.32 8.50 12.96
CA SER A 73 -22.65 7.71 14.01
C SER A 73 -22.62 6.22 13.65
N LEU A 74 -21.56 5.52 14.07
CA LEU A 74 -21.40 4.08 13.87
C LEU A 74 -20.54 3.46 14.99
N LYS A 75 -20.52 2.12 15.07
CA LYS A 75 -19.64 1.42 16.04
C LYS A 75 -18.31 1.07 15.37
N LEU A 76 -17.23 1.60 15.89
CA LEU A 76 -15.88 1.45 15.36
C LEU A 76 -15.41 -0.02 15.34
N SER A 77 -15.73 -0.79 16.38
CA SER A 77 -15.39 -2.20 16.50
C SER A 77 -16.06 -3.09 15.44
N LEU A 78 -17.13 -2.61 14.82
CA LEU A 78 -17.93 -3.36 13.85
C LEU A 78 -17.86 -2.80 12.43
N SER A 79 -17.36 -1.56 12.25
CA SER A 79 -17.44 -0.87 10.96
C SER A 79 -16.08 -0.38 10.49
N LYS A 80 -15.82 -0.53 9.21
CA LYS A 80 -14.61 -0.03 8.54
C LYS A 80 -15.02 0.69 7.26
N LEU A 81 -14.40 1.82 7.00
CA LEU A 81 -14.51 2.46 5.70
C LEU A 81 -13.70 1.62 4.69
N TYR A 82 -14.39 0.99 3.73
CA TYR A 82 -13.75 0.18 2.71
C TYR A 82 -13.25 1.02 1.54
N GLY A 83 -14.05 1.98 1.09
CA GLY A 83 -13.70 2.87 0.01
C GLY A 83 -14.78 3.89 -0.30
N VAL A 84 -14.47 4.79 -1.20
CA VAL A 84 -15.38 5.77 -1.77
C VAL A 84 -15.31 5.65 -3.30
N CYS A 85 -16.45 5.67 -3.94
CA CYS A 85 -16.58 5.57 -5.39
C CYS A 85 -17.63 6.58 -5.91
N SER A 86 -17.81 6.66 -7.22
CA SER A 86 -18.80 7.59 -7.82
C SER A 86 -20.23 7.28 -7.39
N LYS A 87 -20.51 6.03 -6.96
CA LYS A 87 -21.83 5.57 -6.54
C LYS A 87 -22.10 5.81 -5.06
N GLY A 88 -21.08 5.99 -4.24
CA GLY A 88 -21.26 6.17 -2.81
C GLY A 88 -20.06 5.80 -1.94
N VAL A 89 -20.34 5.68 -0.65
CA VAL A 89 -19.39 5.28 0.39
C VAL A 89 -19.60 3.82 0.76
N LEU A 90 -18.58 3.00 0.59
CA LEU A 90 -18.57 1.58 0.94
C LEU A 90 -18.11 1.39 2.39
N LEU A 91 -19.03 0.93 3.23
CA LEU A 91 -18.76 0.58 4.62
C LEU A 91 -18.83 -0.94 4.79
N SER A 92 -17.74 -1.53 5.26
CA SER A 92 -17.73 -2.94 5.67
C SER A 92 -17.95 -3.05 7.16
N SER A 93 -18.84 -3.92 7.59
CA SER A 93 -19.08 -4.22 9.00
C SER A 93 -19.10 -5.73 9.25
N THR A 94 -18.74 -6.16 10.46
CA THR A 94 -18.70 -7.57 10.84
C THR A 94 -19.76 -7.86 11.89
N LEU A 95 -20.59 -8.87 11.64
CA LEU A 95 -21.58 -9.36 12.60
C LEU A 95 -20.89 -10.22 13.67
N LYS A 96 -20.95 -9.79 14.93
CA LYS A 96 -20.35 -10.53 16.06
C LYS A 96 -20.86 -11.95 16.21
N SER A 97 -22.14 -12.18 15.89
CA SER A 97 -22.80 -13.49 16.09
C SER A 97 -22.36 -14.56 15.08
N THR A 98 -22.01 -14.19 13.87
CA THR A 98 -21.74 -15.14 12.79
C THR A 98 -20.35 -15.00 12.17
N GLY A 99 -19.63 -13.90 12.46
CA GLY A 99 -18.38 -13.56 11.79
C GLY A 99 -18.53 -13.18 10.32
N LYS A 100 -19.77 -13.10 9.81
CA LYS A 100 -20.04 -12.67 8.44
C LYS A 100 -19.81 -11.18 8.30
N SER A 101 -19.34 -10.78 7.13
CA SER A 101 -19.17 -9.38 6.77
C SER A 101 -20.42 -8.86 6.05
N LEU A 102 -20.80 -7.63 6.38
CA LEU A 102 -21.80 -6.86 5.67
C LEU A 102 -21.10 -5.74 4.94
N LEU A 103 -21.42 -5.57 3.67
CA LEU A 103 -21.03 -4.39 2.88
C LEU A 103 -22.28 -3.53 2.66
N THR A 104 -22.16 -2.26 3.01
CA THR A 104 -23.22 -1.26 2.80
C THR A 104 -22.70 -0.16 1.89
N LEU A 105 -23.42 0.15 0.83
CA LEU A 105 -23.22 1.38 0.06
C LEU A 105 -24.13 2.46 0.63
N SER A 106 -23.54 3.61 0.95
CA SER A 106 -24.28 4.81 1.40
C SER A 106 -24.07 5.94 0.39
N ASP A 107 -25.13 6.69 0.14
CA ASP A 107 -25.08 7.87 -0.73
C ASP A 107 -24.12 8.94 -0.17
N THR A 108 -23.28 9.51 -1.03
CA THR A 108 -22.26 10.52 -0.59
C THR A 108 -22.89 11.83 -0.18
N LYS A 109 -24.07 12.21 -0.71
CA LYS A 109 -24.70 13.50 -0.45
C LYS A 109 -25.61 13.47 0.78
N THR A 110 -26.24 12.31 1.05
CA THR A 110 -27.26 12.20 2.10
C THR A 110 -26.85 11.29 3.26
N GLY A 111 -25.83 10.44 3.07
CA GLY A 111 -25.41 9.42 4.03
C GLY A 111 -26.39 8.27 4.20
N GLN A 112 -27.50 8.24 3.44
CA GLN A 112 -28.48 7.17 3.51
C GLN A 112 -27.93 5.88 2.90
N SER A 113 -28.28 4.73 3.52
CA SER A 113 -27.90 3.43 2.98
C SER A 113 -28.72 3.14 1.74
N LEU A 114 -28.05 2.91 0.62
CA LEU A 114 -28.67 2.53 -0.66
C LEU A 114 -28.98 1.03 -0.69
N TRP A 115 -28.03 0.22 -0.26
CA TRP A 115 -28.18 -1.23 -0.12
C TRP A 115 -27.21 -1.81 0.91
N THR A 116 -27.47 -3.04 1.35
CA THR A 116 -26.60 -3.81 2.24
C THR A 116 -26.62 -5.27 1.82
N GLN A 117 -25.42 -5.88 1.66
CA GLN A 117 -25.25 -7.28 1.27
C GLN A 117 -24.28 -8.00 2.22
N TYR A 118 -24.44 -9.33 2.34
CA TYR A 118 -23.45 -10.18 3.02
C TYR A 118 -22.23 -10.33 2.10
N LEU A 119 -21.21 -9.52 2.32
CA LEU A 119 -20.01 -9.51 1.48
C LEU A 119 -18.81 -9.00 2.25
N TYR A 120 -17.72 -9.75 2.24
CA TYR A 120 -16.38 -9.26 2.52
C TYR A 120 -15.76 -8.81 1.20
N PRO A 121 -15.69 -7.51 0.93
CA PRO A 121 -15.25 -7.02 -0.36
C PRO A 121 -13.76 -7.28 -0.57
N VAL A 122 -13.37 -7.72 -1.76
CA VAL A 122 -11.98 -7.95 -2.18
C VAL A 122 -11.59 -7.15 -3.41
N TYR A 123 -12.56 -6.80 -4.25
CA TYR A 123 -12.34 -6.01 -5.45
C TYR A 123 -13.58 -5.17 -5.76
N PHE A 124 -13.41 -3.95 -6.25
CA PHE A 124 -14.48 -3.20 -6.90
C PHE A 124 -13.95 -2.41 -8.09
N ASN A 125 -14.84 -2.19 -9.05
CA ASN A 125 -14.57 -1.37 -10.23
C ASN A 125 -15.76 -0.45 -10.45
N ASP A 126 -15.53 0.84 -10.27
CA ASP A 126 -16.57 1.88 -10.37
C ASP A 126 -17.07 2.05 -11.81
N SER A 127 -16.17 1.96 -12.80
CA SER A 127 -16.53 2.09 -14.22
C SER A 127 -17.37 0.92 -14.74
N LEU A 128 -17.12 -0.29 -14.24
CA LEU A 128 -17.88 -1.49 -14.57
C LEU A 128 -19.11 -1.68 -13.68
N ASP A 129 -19.33 -0.81 -12.72
CA ASP A 129 -20.43 -0.86 -11.75
C ASP A 129 -20.50 -2.21 -11.01
N ILE A 130 -19.36 -2.73 -10.55
CA ILE A 130 -19.27 -4.04 -9.92
C ILE A 130 -18.46 -4.03 -8.62
N VAL A 131 -18.90 -4.81 -7.65
CA VAL A 131 -18.14 -5.18 -6.45
C VAL A 131 -18.09 -6.70 -6.31
N VAL A 132 -16.92 -7.24 -6.04
CA VAL A 132 -16.67 -8.67 -5.88
C VAL A 132 -16.14 -8.94 -4.48
N GLY A 133 -16.59 -10.01 -3.87
CA GLY A 133 -16.15 -10.37 -2.52
C GLY A 133 -16.52 -11.78 -2.12
N LEU A 134 -16.24 -12.10 -0.87
CA LEU A 134 -16.45 -13.38 -0.23
C LEU A 134 -17.54 -13.24 0.84
N GLU A 135 -18.23 -14.29 1.20
CA GLU A 135 -19.20 -14.23 2.31
C GLU A 135 -18.47 -14.00 3.65
N LYS A 136 -17.31 -14.60 3.80
CA LYS A 136 -16.38 -14.43 4.92
C LYS A 136 -14.94 -14.56 4.46
N VAL A 137 -14.02 -14.02 5.24
CA VAL A 137 -12.58 -14.12 4.97
C VAL A 137 -12.15 -15.58 4.88
N GLY A 138 -11.41 -15.93 3.83
CA GLY A 138 -10.87 -17.28 3.59
C GLY A 138 -11.85 -18.27 2.97
N ASP A 139 -13.02 -17.80 2.53
CA ASP A 139 -13.95 -18.61 1.76
C ASP A 139 -13.50 -18.72 0.29
N SER A 140 -13.85 -19.82 -0.38
CA SER A 140 -13.66 -19.97 -1.84
C SER A 140 -14.85 -19.44 -2.64
N LYS A 141 -16.02 -19.39 -2.01
CA LYS A 141 -17.24 -18.90 -2.68
C LYS A 141 -17.19 -17.38 -2.79
N THR A 142 -17.23 -16.93 -4.02
CA THR A 142 -17.12 -15.53 -4.43
C THR A 142 -18.43 -15.06 -5.03
N TYR A 143 -18.79 -13.82 -4.72
CA TYR A 143 -20.02 -13.18 -5.19
C TYR A 143 -19.67 -11.86 -5.86
N ALA A 144 -20.40 -11.54 -6.92
CA ALA A 144 -20.36 -10.22 -7.53
C ALA A 144 -21.74 -9.56 -7.46
N TYR A 145 -21.73 -8.31 -7.07
CA TYR A 145 -22.93 -7.49 -7.00
C TYR A 145 -22.75 -6.24 -7.87
N ARG A 146 -23.87 -5.78 -8.42
CA ARG A 146 -23.90 -4.46 -9.06
C ARG A 146 -23.65 -3.40 -8.01
N LEU A 147 -22.62 -2.60 -8.20
CA LEU A 147 -22.16 -1.62 -7.20
C LEU A 147 -23.23 -0.55 -6.92
N SER A 148 -23.95 -0.09 -7.96
CA SER A 148 -24.99 0.94 -7.82
C SER A 148 -26.26 0.46 -7.12
N THR A 149 -26.66 -0.82 -7.26
CA THR A 149 -27.95 -1.32 -6.79
C THR A 149 -27.87 -2.41 -5.73
N GLY A 150 -26.72 -3.08 -5.58
CA GLY A 150 -26.58 -4.24 -4.70
C GLY A 150 -27.24 -5.52 -5.24
N GLU A 151 -27.63 -5.54 -6.54
CA GLU A 151 -28.16 -6.73 -7.19
C GLU A 151 -27.08 -7.78 -7.38
N LEU A 152 -27.39 -9.06 -7.07
CA LEU A 152 -26.48 -10.17 -7.34
C LEU A 152 -26.34 -10.37 -8.85
N LEU A 153 -25.13 -10.29 -9.37
CA LEU A 153 -24.82 -10.53 -10.77
C LEU A 153 -24.48 -12.00 -11.01
N TRP A 154 -23.61 -12.56 -10.18
CA TRP A 154 -23.20 -13.95 -10.23
C TRP A 154 -22.58 -14.41 -8.91
N ASP A 155 -22.50 -15.72 -8.72
CA ASP A 155 -21.69 -16.38 -7.71
C ASP A 155 -20.88 -17.51 -8.34
N ALA A 156 -19.68 -17.72 -7.84
CA ALA A 156 -18.75 -18.71 -8.35
C ALA A 156 -17.80 -19.22 -7.26
N GLU A 157 -17.29 -20.42 -7.41
CA GLU A 157 -16.29 -20.98 -6.51
C GLU A 157 -14.91 -20.87 -7.14
N ILE A 158 -14.06 -19.96 -6.60
CA ILE A 158 -12.70 -19.80 -7.06
C ILE A 158 -11.81 -20.79 -6.33
N PRO A 159 -11.15 -21.72 -7.05
CA PRO A 159 -10.25 -22.66 -6.43
C PRO A 159 -9.11 -21.95 -5.72
N MET A 160 -9.08 -22.02 -4.39
CA MET A 160 -8.01 -21.48 -3.56
C MET A 160 -7.68 -22.46 -2.45
N THR A 161 -6.40 -22.50 -2.09
CA THR A 161 -6.00 -23.20 -0.86
C THR A 161 -6.57 -22.46 0.33
N LYS A 162 -7.11 -23.20 1.30
CA LYS A 162 -7.65 -22.61 2.54
C LYS A 162 -6.67 -21.61 3.15
N ASN A 163 -7.18 -20.44 3.51
CA ASN A 163 -6.48 -19.36 4.20
C ASN A 163 -5.46 -18.54 3.36
N VAL A 164 -5.37 -18.73 2.05
CA VAL A 164 -4.49 -17.90 1.22
C VAL A 164 -5.18 -16.61 0.80
N GLY A 165 -6.44 -16.68 0.37
CA GLY A 165 -7.20 -15.54 -0.11
C GLY A 165 -6.62 -14.92 -1.40
N TRP A 166 -7.23 -13.86 -1.87
CA TRP A 166 -6.73 -13.08 -3.00
C TRP A 166 -5.50 -12.27 -2.59
N LYS A 167 -4.44 -12.34 -3.39
CA LYS A 167 -3.20 -11.58 -3.18
C LYS A 167 -3.14 -10.33 -4.03
N ASP A 168 -3.59 -10.46 -5.27
CA ASP A 168 -3.70 -9.37 -6.21
C ASP A 168 -4.84 -9.64 -7.17
N ALA A 169 -5.36 -8.59 -7.80
CA ALA A 169 -6.34 -8.69 -8.87
C ALA A 169 -6.16 -7.52 -9.83
N CYS A 170 -6.26 -7.78 -11.12
CA CYS A 170 -6.25 -6.75 -12.14
C CYS A 170 -7.15 -7.11 -13.32
N MET A 171 -7.79 -6.10 -13.93
CA MET A 171 -8.47 -6.29 -15.21
C MET A 171 -7.43 -6.41 -16.31
N VAL A 172 -7.56 -7.42 -17.14
CA VAL A 172 -6.74 -7.58 -18.36
C VAL A 172 -7.34 -6.79 -19.50
N ASP A 173 -8.67 -6.88 -19.60
CA ASP A 173 -9.49 -6.14 -20.55
C ASP A 173 -10.83 -5.72 -19.87
N SER A 174 -11.81 -5.29 -20.63
CA SER A 174 -13.14 -4.89 -20.11
C SER A 174 -13.98 -6.06 -19.56
N THR A 175 -13.56 -7.31 -19.80
CA THR A 175 -14.35 -8.53 -19.53
C THR A 175 -13.65 -9.45 -18.53
N HIS A 176 -12.32 -9.49 -18.50
CA HIS A 176 -11.55 -10.47 -17.76
C HIS A 176 -10.79 -9.87 -16.58
N LEU A 177 -11.11 -10.36 -15.38
CA LEU A 177 -10.42 -10.09 -14.14
C LEU A 177 -9.45 -11.25 -13.85
N VAL A 178 -8.17 -10.95 -13.74
CA VAL A 178 -7.17 -11.91 -13.25
C VAL A 178 -7.05 -11.80 -11.76
N VAL A 179 -7.21 -12.92 -11.07
CA VAL A 179 -7.11 -13.04 -9.62
C VAL A 179 -5.95 -13.97 -9.28
N VAL A 180 -5.10 -13.49 -8.39
CA VAL A 180 -3.95 -14.25 -7.89
C VAL A 180 -4.20 -14.66 -6.45
N GLY A 181 -4.23 -15.96 -6.25
CA GLY A 181 -4.17 -16.62 -4.95
C GLY A 181 -2.93 -17.54 -4.90
N ASP A 182 -3.13 -18.83 -4.65
CA ASP A 182 -2.10 -19.86 -4.87
C ASP A 182 -1.86 -20.11 -6.35
N ASP A 183 -2.92 -19.95 -7.12
CA ASP A 183 -2.94 -20.06 -8.56
C ASP A 183 -3.38 -18.73 -9.17
N ILE A 184 -3.19 -18.61 -10.48
CA ILE A 184 -3.75 -17.52 -11.26
C ILE A 184 -5.04 -18.02 -11.88
N ASN A 185 -6.12 -17.31 -11.61
CA ASN A 185 -7.44 -17.58 -12.16
C ASN A 185 -7.90 -16.37 -12.99
N GLU A 186 -8.45 -16.65 -14.15
CA GLU A 186 -9.14 -15.68 -14.98
C GLU A 186 -10.64 -15.81 -14.73
N ILE A 187 -11.30 -14.70 -14.49
CA ILE A 187 -12.73 -14.63 -14.22
C ILE A 187 -13.36 -13.71 -15.25
N ASN A 188 -14.37 -14.20 -15.96
CA ASN A 188 -15.23 -13.30 -16.70
C ASN A 188 -16.03 -12.46 -15.70
N ILE A 189 -15.77 -11.15 -15.67
CA ILE A 189 -16.33 -10.25 -14.65
C ILE A 189 -17.84 -10.10 -14.74
N HIS A 190 -18.44 -10.38 -15.90
CA HIS A 190 -19.88 -10.27 -16.15
C HIS A 190 -20.63 -11.57 -15.87
N SER A 191 -20.03 -12.73 -16.11
CA SER A 191 -20.70 -14.05 -15.95
C SER A 191 -20.23 -14.84 -14.73
N GLY A 192 -19.07 -14.52 -14.16
CA GLY A 192 -18.45 -15.31 -13.11
C GLY A 192 -17.79 -16.61 -13.59
N GLU A 193 -17.72 -16.84 -14.90
CA GLU A 193 -17.03 -18.01 -15.46
C GLU A 193 -15.53 -17.95 -15.10
N ILE A 194 -15.01 -19.05 -14.55
CA ILE A 194 -13.64 -19.13 -14.05
C ILE A 194 -12.83 -20.08 -14.92
N LYS A 195 -11.66 -19.61 -15.29
CA LYS A 195 -10.63 -20.41 -15.94
C LYS A 195 -9.35 -20.38 -15.13
N LYS A 196 -8.89 -21.57 -14.70
CA LYS A 196 -7.59 -21.68 -14.09
C LYS A 196 -6.52 -21.58 -15.18
N VAL A 197 -5.65 -20.57 -15.06
CA VAL A 197 -4.64 -20.29 -16.09
C VAL A 197 -3.32 -20.95 -15.72
N LYS A 198 -2.88 -20.82 -14.46
CA LYS A 198 -1.55 -21.27 -14.07
C LYS A 198 -1.42 -21.49 -12.57
N ALA A 199 -0.77 -22.60 -12.23
CA ALA A 199 -0.25 -22.81 -10.88
C ALA A 199 1.03 -21.98 -10.67
N VAL A 200 1.13 -21.30 -9.53
CA VAL A 200 2.31 -20.53 -9.13
C VAL A 200 3.00 -21.19 -7.93
N THR A 201 4.31 -20.99 -7.83
CA THR A 201 5.13 -21.63 -6.80
C THR A 201 5.57 -20.61 -5.74
N GLY A 202 5.03 -20.72 -4.54
CA GLY A 202 5.44 -19.91 -3.39
C GLY A 202 6.60 -20.52 -2.60
N ILE A 203 6.95 -19.88 -1.49
CA ILE A 203 7.96 -20.34 -0.53
C ILE A 203 7.27 -20.70 0.78
N HIS A 204 7.32 -21.97 1.17
CA HIS A 204 6.69 -22.44 2.41
C HIS A 204 7.49 -22.01 3.65
N ASP A 205 6.82 -21.41 4.64
CA ASP A 205 7.41 -20.98 5.92
C ASP A 205 7.16 -21.99 7.05
N SER A 206 7.79 -23.18 6.95
CA SER A 206 7.65 -24.24 7.96
C SER A 206 8.06 -23.79 9.37
N LYS A 207 9.09 -22.93 9.49
CA LYS A 207 9.55 -22.41 10.79
C LYS A 207 8.59 -21.37 11.36
N GLY A 208 8.03 -20.50 10.53
CA GLY A 208 6.99 -19.55 10.93
C GLY A 208 5.72 -20.25 11.39
N MET A 209 5.30 -21.29 10.68
CA MET A 209 4.13 -22.10 11.05
C MET A 209 4.35 -22.87 12.37
N MET A 210 5.55 -23.40 12.60
CA MET A 210 5.88 -24.05 13.87
C MET A 210 5.84 -23.05 15.04
N ALA A 211 6.43 -21.86 14.87
CA ALA A 211 6.39 -20.81 15.88
C ALA A 211 4.95 -20.37 16.19
N LEU A 212 4.10 -20.29 15.17
CA LEU A 212 2.68 -19.96 15.34
C LEU A 212 1.91 -21.05 16.09
N ALA A 213 2.13 -22.32 15.75
CA ALA A 213 1.50 -23.44 16.44
C ALA A 213 1.85 -23.45 17.94
N LEU A 214 3.12 -23.19 18.29
CA LEU A 214 3.56 -23.06 19.67
C LEU A 214 2.90 -21.87 20.38
N THR A 215 2.78 -20.73 19.71
CA THR A 215 2.12 -19.54 20.27
C THR A 215 0.63 -19.79 20.51
N ASN A 216 -0.04 -20.48 19.61
CA ASN A 216 -1.45 -20.87 19.76
C ASN A 216 -1.67 -21.82 20.93
N VAL A 217 -0.78 -22.79 21.15
CA VAL A 217 -0.82 -23.69 22.33
C VAL A 217 -0.65 -22.88 23.62
N LEU A 218 0.30 -21.94 23.66
CA LEU A 218 0.53 -21.09 24.82
C LEU A 218 -0.63 -20.12 25.05
N SER A 219 -1.21 -19.53 24.00
CA SER A 219 -2.35 -18.62 24.12
C SER A 219 -3.64 -19.34 24.47
N ALA A 220 -3.86 -20.57 24.00
CA ALA A 220 -5.00 -21.39 24.42
C ALA A 220 -4.97 -21.72 25.91
N ALA A 221 -3.76 -21.90 26.48
CA ALA A 221 -3.59 -22.09 27.91
C ALA A 221 -3.88 -20.82 28.74
N VAL A 222 -3.73 -19.63 28.16
CA VAL A 222 -3.97 -18.34 28.83
C VAL A 222 -5.40 -17.80 28.60
N THR A 223 -6.07 -18.21 27.50
CA THR A 223 -7.35 -17.62 27.05
C THR A 223 -8.62 -18.35 27.49
N ILE A 224 -8.56 -19.28 28.46
CA ILE A 224 -9.77 -19.85 29.06
C ILE A 224 -10.63 -18.78 29.80
N GLY A 225 -10.23 -17.51 29.80
CA GLY A 225 -10.94 -16.39 30.45
C GLY A 225 -11.19 -15.12 29.64
N PHE A 226 -10.74 -14.99 28.41
CA PHE A 226 -10.89 -13.73 27.65
C PHE A 226 -11.49 -13.93 26.26
N ASN A 227 -12.71 -13.42 26.08
CA ASN A 227 -13.32 -13.16 24.77
C ASN A 227 -12.50 -12.08 24.04
N SER A 228 -11.37 -12.43 23.44
CA SER A 228 -10.49 -11.50 22.72
C SER A 228 -10.80 -11.52 21.23
N PRO A 229 -10.98 -10.34 20.59
CA PRO A 229 -11.13 -10.22 19.13
C PRO A 229 -9.89 -10.67 18.35
N PHE A 230 -8.80 -10.99 19.01
CA PHE A 230 -7.58 -11.57 18.41
C PHE A 230 -7.78 -12.97 17.79
N TYR A 231 -8.83 -13.70 18.17
CA TYR A 231 -9.08 -15.05 17.68
C TYR A 231 -9.34 -15.12 16.16
N TYR A 232 -9.93 -14.10 15.56
CA TYR A 232 -10.23 -14.05 14.12
C TYR A 232 -9.02 -13.76 13.24
N TYR A 233 -7.98 -13.12 13.76
CA TYR A 233 -6.76 -12.82 13.00
C TYR A 233 -5.87 -14.04 12.78
N TYR A 234 -5.93 -15.04 13.65
CA TYR A 234 -5.05 -16.21 13.65
C TYR A 234 -5.47 -17.32 12.68
N TYR A 235 -6.74 -17.40 12.28
CA TYR A 235 -7.21 -18.44 11.37
C TYR A 235 -6.86 -18.23 9.90
N ASN A 236 -6.41 -17.04 9.50
CA ASN A 236 -6.03 -16.70 8.14
C ASN A 236 -4.53 -16.59 7.93
N LEU A 237 -3.73 -17.30 8.72
CA LEU A 237 -2.29 -17.24 8.61
C LEU A 237 -1.82 -18.09 7.44
N ASN A 238 -1.23 -17.40 6.51
CA ASN A 238 -0.66 -17.98 5.33
C ASN A 238 0.57 -18.82 5.72
N PRO A 239 0.63 -20.12 5.39
CA PRO A 239 1.77 -21.00 5.66
C PRO A 239 2.99 -20.68 4.79
N TYR A 240 2.87 -19.73 3.88
CA TYR A 240 3.93 -19.38 2.96
C TYR A 240 4.63 -18.09 3.34
N LEU A 241 5.93 -18.09 3.26
CA LEU A 241 6.78 -16.91 3.38
C LEU A 241 6.50 -15.93 2.23
N ILE A 242 6.33 -16.49 1.04
CA ILE A 242 5.88 -15.81 -0.17
C ILE A 242 4.72 -16.64 -0.74
N THR A 243 3.58 -16.01 -0.89
CA THR A 243 2.37 -16.69 -1.38
C THR A 243 2.24 -16.53 -2.87
N GLY A 244 2.51 -17.60 -3.60
CA GLY A 244 2.29 -17.68 -5.04
C GLY A 244 3.21 -16.75 -5.82
N LEU A 245 2.75 -15.57 -6.20
CA LEU A 245 3.59 -14.58 -6.87
C LEU A 245 4.66 -14.02 -5.94
N THR A 246 5.85 -13.87 -6.48
CA THR A 246 6.95 -13.18 -5.82
C THR A 246 7.04 -11.72 -6.26
N SER A 247 6.37 -11.33 -7.34
CA SER A 247 6.36 -9.98 -7.90
C SER A 247 4.98 -9.35 -7.92
N ASN A 248 4.92 -8.05 -8.22
CA ASN A 248 3.73 -7.40 -8.73
C ASN A 248 3.32 -7.99 -10.09
N ILE A 249 2.06 -7.79 -10.47
CA ILE A 249 1.61 -7.98 -11.85
C ILE A 249 2.00 -6.71 -12.62
N LEU A 250 2.79 -6.88 -13.69
CA LEU A 250 3.10 -5.80 -14.62
C LEU A 250 2.32 -6.03 -15.90
N GLN A 251 1.36 -5.15 -16.17
CA GLN A 251 0.57 -5.17 -17.41
C GLN A 251 1.17 -4.19 -18.43
N VAL A 252 1.41 -4.65 -19.64
CA VAL A 252 1.93 -3.87 -20.75
C VAL A 252 1.12 -4.19 -22.00
N GLY A 253 0.24 -3.29 -22.40
CA GLY A 253 -0.76 -3.59 -23.41
C GLY A 253 -1.60 -4.77 -22.99
N SER A 254 -1.59 -5.82 -23.78
CA SER A 254 -2.31 -7.08 -23.57
C SER A 254 -1.49 -8.14 -22.83
N ASP A 255 -0.21 -7.90 -22.55
CA ASP A 255 0.67 -8.87 -21.91
C ASP A 255 0.77 -8.64 -20.41
N LEU A 256 0.79 -9.74 -19.66
CA LEU A 256 1.05 -9.73 -18.22
C LEU A 256 2.40 -10.36 -17.92
N TYR A 257 3.24 -9.62 -17.20
CA TYR A 257 4.51 -10.11 -16.70
C TYR A 257 4.40 -10.36 -15.21
N ILE A 258 4.78 -11.56 -14.78
CA ILE A 258 4.72 -12.01 -13.40
C ILE A 258 5.90 -12.90 -13.08
N SER A 259 6.31 -12.91 -11.81
CA SER A 259 7.31 -13.84 -11.32
C SER A 259 6.77 -14.66 -10.15
N ASP A 260 7.09 -15.95 -10.15
CA ASP A 260 7.00 -16.79 -8.96
C ASP A 260 8.40 -17.17 -8.47
N ARG A 261 8.50 -18.10 -7.52
CA ARG A 261 9.79 -18.58 -6.99
C ARG A 261 10.70 -19.21 -8.04
N LYS A 262 10.12 -19.79 -9.08
CA LYS A 262 10.86 -20.58 -10.08
C LYS A 262 11.10 -19.84 -11.38
N SER A 263 10.17 -18.94 -11.75
CA SER A 263 10.19 -18.41 -13.10
C SER A 263 9.63 -17.00 -13.20
N LEU A 264 10.10 -16.29 -14.21
CA LEU A 264 9.47 -15.10 -14.75
C LEU A 264 8.68 -15.50 -16.00
N TYR A 265 7.48 -14.98 -16.15
CA TYR A 265 6.56 -15.33 -17.23
C TYR A 265 6.05 -14.10 -17.94
N CYS A 266 5.84 -14.23 -19.24
CA CYS A 266 4.94 -13.40 -20.03
C CYS A 266 3.70 -14.22 -20.39
N LEU A 267 2.54 -13.74 -20.00
CA LEU A 267 1.24 -14.31 -20.33
C LEU A 267 0.56 -13.40 -21.33
N GLY A 268 0.15 -13.95 -22.49
CA GLY A 268 -0.54 -13.19 -23.52
C GLY A 268 -2.03 -13.05 -23.23
N GLU A 269 -2.66 -12.01 -23.79
CA GLU A 269 -4.07 -11.66 -23.61
C GLU A 269 -5.01 -12.78 -24.04
N ASP A 270 -4.75 -13.40 -25.19
CA ASP A 270 -5.57 -14.47 -25.72
C ASP A 270 -5.49 -15.73 -24.86
N SER A 271 -6.32 -15.77 -23.79
CA SER A 271 -6.37 -16.90 -22.86
C SER A 271 -5.22 -17.02 -21.86
N LEU A 272 -4.44 -15.96 -21.61
CA LEU A 272 -3.31 -15.92 -20.69
C LEU A 272 -2.32 -17.09 -20.87
N GLN A 273 -2.12 -17.51 -22.11
CA GLN A 273 -1.14 -18.53 -22.43
C GLN A 273 0.28 -17.98 -22.23
N THR A 274 1.17 -18.84 -21.75
CA THR A 274 2.58 -18.48 -21.60
C THR A 274 3.18 -18.25 -22.98
N ARG A 275 3.53 -16.99 -23.32
CA ARG A 275 4.28 -16.64 -24.53
C ARG A 275 5.73 -17.04 -24.38
N TRP A 276 6.32 -16.70 -23.23
CA TRP A 276 7.66 -17.12 -22.88
C TRP A 276 7.81 -17.28 -21.36
N LYS A 277 8.87 -17.95 -20.97
CA LYS A 277 9.20 -18.27 -19.59
C LYS A 277 10.70 -18.27 -19.41
N TYR A 278 11.18 -17.59 -18.37
CA TYR A 278 12.57 -17.68 -17.92
C TYR A 278 12.62 -18.42 -16.57
N ASP A 279 13.41 -19.50 -16.47
CA ASP A 279 13.56 -20.29 -15.24
C ASP A 279 14.76 -19.83 -14.43
N PHE A 280 14.52 -19.46 -13.16
CA PHE A 280 15.55 -19.11 -12.21
C PHE A 280 16.26 -20.35 -11.66
N GLN A 281 17.50 -20.17 -11.21
CA GLN A 281 18.22 -21.17 -10.43
C GLN A 281 17.54 -21.39 -9.06
N ASP A 282 17.80 -22.55 -8.43
CA ASP A 282 17.25 -22.81 -7.10
C ASP A 282 17.67 -21.73 -6.10
N LYS A 283 16.69 -21.23 -5.32
CA LYS A 283 16.86 -20.16 -4.32
C LYS A 283 17.38 -18.84 -4.88
N GLU A 284 17.21 -18.57 -6.16
CA GLU A 284 17.58 -17.29 -6.77
C GLU A 284 16.47 -16.25 -6.58
N ALA A 285 15.24 -16.56 -7.02
CA ALA A 285 14.11 -15.65 -6.91
C ALA A 285 13.54 -15.57 -5.49
N SER A 286 13.10 -14.36 -5.13
CA SER A 286 12.48 -13.97 -3.86
C SER A 286 11.44 -12.89 -4.10
N THR A 287 11.06 -12.12 -3.09
CA THR A 287 10.22 -10.93 -3.32
C THR A 287 10.91 -10.04 -4.35
N ALA A 288 10.17 -9.64 -5.38
CA ALA A 288 10.69 -8.87 -6.50
C ALA A 288 9.70 -7.78 -6.93
N HIS A 289 10.22 -6.80 -7.65
CA HIS A 289 9.42 -5.81 -8.36
C HIS A 289 9.79 -5.82 -9.85
N LEU A 290 8.75 -5.84 -10.69
CA LEU A 290 8.87 -5.77 -12.15
C LEU A 290 8.46 -4.39 -12.63
N LEU A 291 9.23 -3.84 -13.57
CA LEU A 291 8.89 -2.61 -14.28
C LEU A 291 9.30 -2.72 -15.75
N LEU A 292 8.60 -2.00 -16.61
CA LEU A 292 8.96 -1.91 -18.03
C LEU A 292 9.77 -0.63 -18.27
N ARG A 293 10.88 -0.77 -18.97
CA ARG A 293 11.67 0.35 -19.47
C ARG A 293 12.29 0.02 -20.81
N ASP A 294 12.05 0.86 -21.81
CA ASP A 294 12.68 0.77 -23.15
C ASP A 294 12.58 -0.64 -23.78
N GLY A 295 11.38 -1.25 -23.72
CA GLY A 295 11.12 -2.60 -24.22
C GLY A 295 11.71 -3.75 -23.40
N LYS A 296 12.25 -3.45 -22.21
CA LYS A 296 12.84 -4.43 -21.30
C LYS A 296 12.07 -4.53 -20.02
N ILE A 297 11.95 -5.73 -19.49
CA ILE A 297 11.46 -5.97 -18.13
C ILE A 297 12.64 -5.88 -17.17
N LEU A 298 12.62 -4.89 -16.31
CA LEU A 298 13.58 -4.78 -15.20
C LEU A 298 13.00 -5.50 -14.00
N MET A 299 13.75 -6.44 -13.43
CA MET A 299 13.38 -7.16 -12.21
C MET A 299 14.32 -6.82 -11.08
N LEU A 300 13.81 -6.12 -10.08
CA LEU A 300 14.49 -5.90 -8.82
C LEU A 300 14.11 -7.01 -7.85
N ASN A 301 15.02 -7.93 -7.59
CA ASN A 301 14.86 -9.05 -6.64
C ASN A 301 15.51 -8.68 -5.31
N TYR A 302 14.73 -8.63 -4.23
CA TYR A 302 15.19 -8.09 -2.95
C TYR A 302 15.97 -9.09 -2.09
N GLY A 303 15.91 -10.39 -2.38
CA GLY A 303 16.57 -11.44 -1.62
C GLY A 303 15.86 -11.84 -0.32
N TYR A 304 14.65 -11.34 -0.06
CA TYR A 304 13.87 -11.67 1.13
C TYR A 304 12.42 -12.05 0.82
N GLY A 305 11.74 -12.61 1.82
CA GLY A 305 10.30 -12.74 1.90
C GLY A 305 9.82 -12.33 3.29
N ASN A 306 8.53 -12.06 3.44
CA ASN A 306 7.93 -11.67 4.70
C ASN A 306 7.21 -12.85 5.36
N SER A 307 7.58 -13.15 6.60
CA SER A 307 6.89 -14.10 7.47
C SER A 307 6.11 -13.33 8.52
N LEU A 308 4.87 -13.75 8.77
CA LEU A 308 4.04 -13.13 9.79
C LEU A 308 4.68 -13.20 11.18
N MET A 309 5.35 -14.31 11.51
CA MET A 309 5.95 -14.55 12.83
C MET A 309 7.41 -14.11 12.95
N ARG A 310 8.14 -14.08 11.84
CA ARG A 310 9.57 -13.79 11.84
C ARG A 310 9.94 -12.47 11.18
N GLY A 311 8.94 -11.74 10.66
CA GLY A 311 9.18 -10.53 9.87
C GLY A 311 9.91 -10.81 8.56
N THR A 312 10.86 -9.97 8.19
CA THR A 312 11.65 -10.13 6.96
C THR A 312 12.65 -11.28 7.09
N VAL A 313 12.56 -12.24 6.19
CA VAL A 313 13.40 -13.46 6.18
C VAL A 313 14.15 -13.53 4.85
N LYS A 314 15.47 -13.73 4.93
CA LYS A 314 16.29 -13.96 3.75
C LYS A 314 15.91 -15.29 3.09
N CYS A 315 15.57 -15.26 1.80
CA CYS A 315 15.12 -16.45 1.07
C CYS A 315 15.54 -16.51 -0.41
N GLY A 316 16.35 -15.55 -0.86
CA GLY A 316 16.89 -15.49 -2.21
C GLY A 316 18.21 -14.73 -2.27
N LYS A 317 18.65 -14.40 -3.46
CA LYS A 317 19.83 -13.56 -3.71
C LYS A 317 19.36 -12.22 -4.28
N PRO A 318 19.73 -11.07 -3.68
CA PRO A 318 19.35 -9.78 -4.25
C PRO A 318 20.09 -9.51 -5.57
N PHE A 319 19.33 -9.14 -6.59
CA PHE A 319 19.87 -8.78 -7.89
C PHE A 319 18.95 -7.78 -8.61
N LEU A 320 19.50 -7.07 -9.57
CA LEU A 320 18.77 -6.38 -10.61
C LEU A 320 19.08 -7.05 -11.95
N ALA A 321 18.04 -7.43 -12.69
CA ALA A 321 18.19 -8.05 -14.00
C ALA A 321 17.30 -7.38 -15.03
N SER A 322 17.74 -7.41 -16.29
CA SER A 322 16.94 -7.00 -17.45
C SER A 322 16.67 -8.20 -18.35
N PHE A 323 15.43 -8.26 -18.83
CA PHE A 323 14.94 -9.27 -19.76
C PHE A 323 14.33 -8.58 -20.97
N ASP A 324 14.55 -9.10 -22.14
CA ASP A 324 13.82 -8.66 -23.32
C ASP A 324 12.32 -8.95 -23.13
N ALA A 325 11.46 -7.93 -23.31
CA ALA A 325 10.04 -8.10 -23.03
C ALA A 325 9.34 -9.03 -24.03
N GLN A 326 9.86 -9.19 -25.24
CA GLN A 326 9.24 -10.02 -26.28
C GLN A 326 9.70 -11.48 -26.19
N THR A 327 10.99 -11.72 -25.93
CA THR A 327 11.57 -13.06 -25.95
C THR A 327 11.76 -13.68 -24.57
N GLY A 328 11.87 -12.86 -23.52
CA GLY A 328 12.19 -13.30 -22.17
C GLY A 328 13.67 -13.61 -21.95
N ASP A 329 14.53 -13.34 -22.92
CA ASP A 329 15.96 -13.54 -22.79
C ASP A 329 16.54 -12.60 -21.74
N ARG A 330 17.28 -13.16 -20.79
CA ARG A 330 17.99 -12.35 -19.79
C ARG A 330 19.20 -11.70 -20.42
N GLU A 331 19.17 -10.38 -20.58
CA GLU A 331 20.27 -9.63 -21.18
C GLU A 331 21.38 -9.31 -20.19
N LYS A 332 21.01 -8.82 -19.00
CA LYS A 332 21.96 -8.40 -17.95
C LYS A 332 21.49 -8.85 -16.60
N MET A 333 22.44 -9.11 -15.71
CA MET A 333 22.18 -9.37 -14.30
C MET A 333 23.29 -8.73 -13.44
N PHE A 334 22.89 -7.91 -12.51
CA PHE A 334 23.77 -7.25 -11.55
C PHE A 334 23.50 -7.83 -10.16
N PRO A 335 24.38 -8.69 -9.61
CA PRO A 335 24.30 -9.09 -8.21
C PRO A 335 24.45 -7.87 -7.32
N LEU A 336 23.50 -7.61 -6.43
CA LEU A 336 23.51 -6.43 -5.58
C LEU A 336 24.23 -6.68 -4.27
N TYR A 337 24.33 -7.94 -3.83
CA TYR A 337 24.95 -8.30 -2.57
C TYR A 337 25.53 -9.72 -2.55
N ASP A 338 26.43 -9.92 -1.62
CA ASP A 338 26.93 -11.24 -1.25
C ASP A 338 25.89 -12.01 -0.38
N LYS A 339 26.29 -13.18 0.13
CA LYS A 339 25.40 -14.13 0.83
C LYS A 339 24.72 -13.57 2.11
N LYS A 340 25.14 -12.41 2.64
CA LYS A 340 24.71 -11.96 3.99
C LYS A 340 23.67 -10.84 3.98
N HIS A 341 23.51 -10.10 2.88
CA HIS A 341 22.75 -8.86 2.84
C HIS A 341 21.50 -8.98 1.97
N VAL A 342 20.51 -8.14 2.23
CA VAL A 342 19.26 -8.03 1.47
C VAL A 342 19.06 -6.56 1.07
N MET A 343 18.34 -6.33 -0.01
CA MET A 343 17.84 -5.00 -0.33
C MET A 343 16.66 -4.69 0.59
N ASN A 344 16.66 -3.52 1.18
CA ASN A 344 15.53 -3.09 2.01
C ASN A 344 14.44 -2.48 1.15
N ASP A 345 14.83 -1.67 0.15
CA ASP A 345 13.89 -0.90 -0.64
C ASP A 345 14.50 -0.40 -1.95
N GLY A 346 13.65 0.07 -2.87
CA GLY A 346 14.04 0.68 -4.14
C GLY A 346 13.17 1.88 -4.49
N MET A 347 13.73 2.83 -5.23
CA MET A 347 13.06 4.03 -5.68
C MET A 347 13.40 4.28 -7.17
N LEU A 348 12.36 4.38 -8.00
CA LEU A 348 12.48 4.61 -9.43
C LEU A 348 12.58 6.11 -9.71
N THR A 349 13.48 6.49 -10.62
CA THR A 349 13.57 7.85 -11.20
C THR A 349 13.46 7.79 -12.72
N GLU A 350 13.36 8.92 -13.39
CA GLU A 350 13.44 8.96 -14.85
C GLU A 350 14.81 8.48 -15.37
N SER A 351 15.88 8.78 -14.66
CA SER A 351 17.26 8.49 -15.08
C SER A 351 17.83 7.17 -14.53
N GLY A 352 17.17 6.52 -13.55
CA GLY A 352 17.72 5.30 -12.95
C GLY A 352 16.90 4.72 -11.80
N VAL A 353 17.56 3.83 -11.05
CA VAL A 353 16.99 3.22 -9.83
C VAL A 353 17.95 3.41 -8.67
N PHE A 354 17.47 4.02 -7.60
CA PHE A 354 18.16 4.03 -6.32
C PHE A 354 17.74 2.83 -5.48
N LEU A 355 18.69 2.20 -4.82
CA LEU A 355 18.47 1.04 -3.97
C LEU A 355 19.08 1.25 -2.60
N ALA A 356 18.29 1.00 -1.56
CA ALA A 356 18.72 1.05 -0.17
C ALA A 356 18.98 -0.36 0.34
N GLY A 357 20.20 -0.66 0.71
CA GLY A 357 20.56 -1.90 1.37
C GLY A 357 20.91 -1.70 2.84
N SER A 358 21.15 -2.80 3.55
CA SER A 358 21.51 -2.73 4.97
C SER A 358 22.84 -2.03 5.22
N ASP A 359 23.79 -2.14 4.30
CA ASP A 359 25.15 -1.62 4.40
C ASP A 359 25.69 -1.01 3.10
N LYS A 360 24.82 -0.78 2.12
CA LYS A 360 25.16 -0.14 0.84
C LYS A 360 24.01 0.72 0.33
N ALA A 361 24.34 1.82 -0.31
CA ALA A 361 23.49 2.50 -1.26
C ALA A 361 23.95 2.14 -2.67
N VAL A 362 22.98 1.95 -3.60
CA VAL A 362 23.28 1.63 -4.99
C VAL A 362 22.45 2.51 -5.90
N TYR A 363 23.03 2.98 -6.98
CA TYR A 363 22.34 3.64 -8.07
C TYR A 363 22.64 2.93 -9.39
N LEU A 364 21.61 2.56 -10.14
CA LEU A 364 21.72 2.08 -11.51
C LEU A 364 21.25 3.16 -12.47
N SER A 365 22.10 3.60 -13.36
CA SER A 365 21.77 4.51 -14.46
C SER A 365 21.11 3.77 -15.61
N PHE A 366 20.02 4.30 -16.15
CA PHE A 366 19.37 3.75 -17.34
C PHE A 366 20.12 4.11 -18.63
N ALA A 367 20.83 5.25 -18.66
CA ALA A 367 21.48 5.76 -19.86
C ALA A 367 22.60 4.83 -20.36
N ASP A 368 23.42 4.33 -19.43
CA ASP A 368 24.61 3.53 -19.73
C ASP A 368 24.64 2.18 -19.03
N SER A 369 23.60 1.88 -18.25
CA SER A 369 23.52 0.71 -17.38
C SER A 369 24.67 0.64 -16.33
N ALA A 370 25.28 1.77 -16.01
CA ALA A 370 26.33 1.83 -15.00
C ALA A 370 25.74 1.64 -13.62
N VAL A 371 26.42 0.87 -12.77
CA VAL A 371 26.06 0.65 -11.38
C VAL A 371 27.07 1.32 -10.48
N ILE A 372 26.62 2.29 -9.70
CA ILE A 372 27.41 2.93 -8.66
C ILE A 372 26.98 2.32 -7.32
N SER A 373 27.97 2.01 -6.47
CA SER A 373 27.73 1.44 -5.15
C SER A 373 28.64 2.13 -4.15
N LYS A 374 28.05 2.58 -3.02
CA LYS A 374 28.79 3.12 -1.87
C LYS A 374 28.49 2.32 -0.62
N ASP A 375 29.53 1.96 0.10
CA ASP A 375 29.41 1.33 1.41
C ASP A 375 28.75 2.29 2.40
N TRP A 376 27.87 1.74 3.22
CA TRP A 376 27.13 2.47 4.22
C TRP A 376 27.45 1.96 5.62
N ASP A 377 27.92 2.84 6.49
CA ASP A 377 28.19 2.47 7.88
C ASP A 377 26.88 2.35 8.68
N ARG A 378 26.30 1.15 8.62
CA ARG A 378 25.10 0.79 9.36
C ARG A 378 25.25 0.93 10.88
N ARG A 379 26.46 0.75 11.42
CA ARG A 379 26.70 0.82 12.87
C ARG A 379 26.59 2.26 13.36
N ALA A 380 27.15 3.20 12.61
CA ALA A 380 27.10 4.61 12.94
C ALA A 380 25.76 5.27 12.60
N ASN A 381 25.12 4.88 11.47
CA ASN A 381 24.00 5.63 10.90
C ASN A 381 22.68 4.86 10.87
N GLY A 382 22.65 3.56 11.22
CA GLY A 382 21.48 2.70 11.07
C GLY A 382 21.32 2.15 9.64
N ALA A 383 20.39 1.23 9.43
CA ALA A 383 20.09 0.67 8.11
C ALA A 383 19.36 1.68 7.24
N LEU A 384 19.76 1.79 5.97
CA LEU A 384 19.05 2.61 4.96
C LEU A 384 17.74 1.98 4.56
N THR A 385 16.75 2.82 4.34
CA THR A 385 15.47 2.50 3.68
C THR A 385 15.00 3.74 2.93
N MET A 386 14.02 3.57 2.02
CA MET A 386 13.42 4.71 1.33
C MET A 386 12.56 5.52 2.29
N VAL A 387 12.35 6.77 1.93
CA VAL A 387 11.46 7.66 2.67
C VAL A 387 10.03 7.13 2.58
N LEU A 388 9.54 6.60 3.70
CA LEU A 388 8.18 6.10 3.82
C LEU A 388 7.26 7.24 4.24
N ARG A 389 6.16 7.42 3.49
CA ARG A 389 5.02 8.21 3.98
C ARG A 389 4.42 7.49 5.17
N LYS A 390 3.96 8.22 6.19
CA LYS A 390 3.05 7.64 7.19
C LYS A 390 1.87 7.05 6.43
N PRO A 391 1.62 5.73 6.52
CA PRO A 391 0.54 5.13 5.79
C PRO A 391 -0.78 5.68 6.33
N PHE A 392 -1.47 6.46 5.53
CA PHE A 392 -2.88 6.70 5.71
C PHE A 392 -3.59 5.51 5.08
N TYR A 393 -4.03 4.57 5.90
CA TYR A 393 -4.56 3.29 5.46
C TYR A 393 -5.85 3.46 4.69
N ALA A 394 -5.76 3.53 3.36
CA ALA A 394 -6.86 3.13 2.51
C ALA A 394 -6.79 1.59 2.38
N PHE A 395 -7.60 0.89 3.14
CA PHE A 395 -7.73 -0.55 3.00
C PHE A 395 -8.60 -0.84 1.79
N HIS A 396 -7.98 -1.11 0.66
CA HIS A 396 -8.58 -1.97 -0.35
C HIS A 396 -8.29 -3.40 0.12
N GLY A 397 -9.26 -4.30 0.14
CA GLY A 397 -9.17 -5.66 0.72
C GLY A 397 -8.08 -6.58 0.16
N LEU A 398 -7.23 -6.09 -0.72
CA LEU A 398 -6.04 -6.75 -1.26
C LEU A 398 -4.81 -6.38 -0.44
N ALA A 399 -3.83 -7.29 -0.39
CA ALA A 399 -2.53 -6.99 0.20
C ALA A 399 -1.93 -5.72 -0.43
N PRO A 400 -1.22 -4.88 0.35
CA PRO A 400 -0.58 -3.69 -0.21
C PRO A 400 0.31 -4.11 -1.37
N LYS A 401 0.08 -3.52 -2.55
CA LYS A 401 0.93 -3.76 -3.73
C LYS A 401 2.34 -3.30 -3.41
N LEU A 402 3.33 -4.12 -3.75
CA LEU A 402 4.71 -3.69 -3.84
C LEU A 402 4.79 -2.66 -4.98
N THR A 403 4.81 -1.40 -4.63
CA THR A 403 5.00 -0.31 -5.58
C THR A 403 6.34 0.35 -5.29
N LEU A 404 7.19 0.44 -6.30
CA LEU A 404 8.36 1.31 -6.19
C LEU A 404 7.87 2.74 -6.04
N VAL A 405 8.44 3.43 -5.05
CA VAL A 405 8.17 4.84 -4.86
C VAL A 405 8.93 5.59 -5.94
N GLU A 406 8.24 6.50 -6.66
CA GLU A 406 8.91 7.40 -7.59
C GLU A 406 9.78 8.38 -6.81
N ALA A 407 11.05 8.50 -7.21
CA ALA A 407 11.98 9.48 -6.69
C ALA A 407 11.97 10.74 -7.56
N PHE A 408 12.61 11.78 -7.04
CA PHE A 408 12.96 12.94 -7.84
C PHE A 408 14.09 12.56 -8.81
N ASP A 409 14.09 13.13 -10.02
CA ASP A 409 15.15 12.82 -10.98
C ASP A 409 16.53 13.17 -10.42
N LYS A 410 17.47 12.23 -10.52
CA LYS A 410 18.86 12.33 -10.04
C LYS A 410 19.03 12.59 -8.52
N VAL A 411 17.96 12.59 -7.75
CA VAL A 411 18.01 12.85 -6.29
C VAL A 411 17.12 11.85 -5.56
N CYS A 412 17.63 11.28 -4.48
CA CYS A 412 16.90 10.32 -3.67
C CYS A 412 17.04 10.60 -2.17
N PRO A 413 15.96 10.95 -1.49
CA PRO A 413 15.93 10.98 -0.04
C PRO A 413 15.80 9.56 0.52
N MET A 414 16.75 9.16 1.38
CA MET A 414 16.73 7.90 2.12
C MET A 414 16.73 8.17 3.62
N GLN A 415 15.93 7.44 4.37
CA GLN A 415 15.93 7.52 5.83
C GLN A 415 16.67 6.33 6.42
N THR A 416 17.04 6.46 7.70
CA THR A 416 17.71 5.38 8.43
C THR A 416 16.89 4.90 9.61
N SER A 417 17.18 3.69 10.08
CA SER A 417 16.58 3.13 11.29
C SER A 417 16.94 3.92 12.58
N THR A 418 17.88 4.86 12.51
CA THR A 418 18.22 5.78 13.58
C THR A 418 17.59 7.17 13.42
N ASN A 419 16.55 7.28 12.62
CA ASN A 419 15.78 8.50 12.38
C ASN A 419 16.61 9.65 11.78
N LYS A 420 17.44 9.35 10.79
CA LYS A 420 18.09 10.36 9.96
C LYS A 420 17.58 10.29 8.54
N LEU A 421 17.50 11.43 7.88
CA LEU A 421 17.25 11.57 6.45
C LEU A 421 18.57 12.00 5.79
N PHE A 422 18.92 11.31 4.71
CA PHE A 422 20.01 11.69 3.83
C PHE A 422 19.48 11.89 2.43
N VAL A 423 19.87 12.96 1.78
CA VAL A 423 19.53 13.24 0.39
C VAL A 423 20.73 12.92 -0.48
N PHE A 424 20.61 11.92 -1.35
CA PHE A 424 21.68 11.47 -2.24
C PHE A 424 21.45 12.00 -3.66
N ASN A 425 22.55 12.32 -4.35
CA ASN A 425 22.53 12.50 -5.80
C ASN A 425 22.74 11.16 -6.54
N ASP A 426 22.74 11.19 -7.87
CA ASP A 426 22.96 10.01 -8.74
C ASP A 426 24.40 9.44 -8.71
N LYS A 427 25.32 10.14 -8.06
CA LYS A 427 26.68 9.65 -7.72
C LYS A 427 26.76 9.08 -6.30
N LEU A 428 25.63 9.07 -5.61
CA LEU A 428 25.51 8.69 -4.19
C LEU A 428 26.28 9.60 -3.23
N ASP A 429 26.55 10.85 -3.62
CA ASP A 429 27.06 11.86 -2.69
C ASP A 429 25.91 12.38 -1.86
N ILE A 430 26.17 12.64 -0.57
CA ILE A 430 25.19 13.21 0.34
C ILE A 430 25.16 14.72 0.10
N LEU A 431 24.02 15.22 -0.36
CA LEU A 431 23.76 16.64 -0.57
C LEU A 431 23.40 17.32 0.75
N GLU A 432 22.46 16.72 1.50
CA GLU A 432 21.93 17.24 2.76
C GLU A 432 21.58 16.11 3.72
N SER A 433 21.49 16.43 5.01
CA SER A 433 21.04 15.50 6.04
C SER A 433 20.22 16.18 7.13
N TYR A 434 19.22 15.45 7.66
CA TYR A 434 18.34 15.91 8.73
C TYR A 434 18.17 14.84 9.80
N ASP A 435 18.17 15.26 11.07
CA ASP A 435 17.70 14.41 12.17
C ASP A 435 16.17 14.44 12.21
N LEU A 436 15.54 13.30 11.97
CA LEU A 436 14.09 13.15 12.00
C LEU A 436 13.61 12.93 13.44
N TYR A 437 12.36 13.33 13.72
CA TYR A 437 11.73 13.11 15.01
C TYR A 437 11.47 11.62 15.28
N GLU A 438 11.01 10.90 14.27
CA GLU A 438 10.74 9.44 14.30
C GLU A 438 10.92 8.82 12.91
N THR A 439 10.91 7.50 12.82
CA THR A 439 11.14 6.75 11.57
C THR A 439 10.15 7.11 10.43
N PHE A 440 8.92 7.53 10.76
CA PHE A 440 7.90 7.91 9.78
C PHE A 440 7.59 9.41 9.82
N SER A 441 8.62 10.23 9.78
CA SER A 441 8.48 11.69 9.91
C SER A 441 8.24 12.41 8.58
N VAL A 442 7.94 11.69 7.49
CA VAL A 442 7.56 12.31 6.21
C VAL A 442 6.04 12.32 6.10
N CYS A 443 5.46 13.52 6.00
CA CYS A 443 4.01 13.69 5.93
C CYS A 443 3.49 13.53 4.49
N PHE A 444 4.10 14.25 3.54
CA PHE A 444 3.73 14.18 2.12
C PHE A 444 4.93 14.53 1.23
N ARG A 445 4.77 14.22 -0.04
CA ARG A 445 5.68 14.54 -1.13
C ARG A 445 4.88 15.07 -2.31
N LEU A 446 5.34 16.17 -2.88
CA LEU A 446 5.02 16.69 -4.20
C LEU A 446 6.25 16.53 -5.11
N ASP A 447 6.15 16.88 -6.39
CA ASP A 447 7.26 16.74 -7.35
C ASP A 447 8.49 17.56 -6.92
N ASP A 448 8.27 18.71 -6.31
CA ASP A 448 9.28 19.69 -5.91
C ASP A 448 9.36 19.95 -4.39
N VAL A 449 8.59 19.21 -3.57
CA VAL A 449 8.49 19.46 -2.11
C VAL A 449 8.40 18.16 -1.32
N LEU A 450 9.24 18.06 -0.27
CA LEU A 450 9.08 17.10 0.82
C LEU A 450 8.64 17.81 2.09
N CYS A 451 7.66 17.23 2.78
CA CYS A 451 7.23 17.67 4.10
C CYS A 451 7.72 16.71 5.16
N ILE A 452 8.69 17.12 5.97
CA ILE A 452 9.36 16.27 6.98
C ILE A 452 9.24 16.86 8.39
N GLN A 453 9.22 15.99 9.41
CA GLN A 453 9.30 16.41 10.82
C GLN A 453 10.75 16.29 11.31
N ASN A 454 11.40 17.43 11.55
CA ASN A 454 12.74 17.48 12.09
C ASN A 454 12.71 17.29 13.63
N ARG A 455 13.78 16.71 14.19
CA ARG A 455 13.95 16.49 15.65
C ARG A 455 13.98 17.79 16.44
N ASP A 456 14.58 18.83 15.88
CA ASP A 456 14.78 20.11 16.55
C ASP A 456 13.49 20.95 16.64
N ASP A 457 12.51 20.68 15.79
CA ASP A 457 11.20 21.33 15.80
C ASP A 457 10.07 20.30 15.92
N LYS A 458 9.73 19.96 17.17
CA LYS A 458 8.68 18.99 17.47
C LYS A 458 7.27 19.49 17.20
N SER A 459 7.11 20.78 16.94
CA SER A 459 5.81 21.43 16.78
C SER A 459 5.39 21.61 15.35
N ASN A 460 6.35 21.61 14.41
CA ASN A 460 6.12 21.90 13.00
C ASN A 460 6.80 20.87 12.11
N PHE A 461 6.35 20.84 10.85
CA PHE A 461 7.03 20.14 9.78
C PHE A 461 7.84 21.12 8.92
N ARG A 462 8.98 20.70 8.43
CA ARG A 462 9.79 21.47 7.48
C ARG A 462 9.39 21.09 6.06
N LEU A 463 9.25 22.10 5.20
CA LEU A 463 9.13 21.97 3.76
C LEU A 463 10.53 22.12 3.15
N ILE A 464 10.94 21.15 2.34
CA ILE A 464 12.26 21.15 1.69
C ILE A 464 12.11 20.81 0.21
N HIS A 465 13.04 21.32 -0.61
CA HIS A 465 13.20 20.89 -1.99
C HIS A 465 13.77 19.45 -2.08
N PRO A 466 13.69 18.80 -3.26
CA PRO A 466 14.29 17.48 -3.47
C PRO A 466 15.78 17.42 -3.13
N ASP A 467 16.54 18.47 -3.38
CA ASP A 467 17.98 18.59 -3.08
C ASP A 467 18.27 18.81 -1.58
N GLY A 468 17.24 18.96 -0.77
CA GLY A 468 17.33 19.15 0.66
C GLY A 468 17.30 20.61 1.11
N SER A 469 17.36 21.59 0.21
CA SER A 469 17.28 23.02 0.59
C SER A 469 15.93 23.38 1.21
N SER A 470 15.92 24.29 2.17
CA SER A 470 14.72 24.69 2.91
C SER A 470 13.81 25.60 2.07
N ILE A 471 12.50 25.36 2.16
CA ILE A 471 11.44 26.19 1.57
C ILE A 471 10.70 26.96 2.66
N GLY A 472 10.49 26.34 3.84
CA GLY A 472 9.71 26.92 4.91
C GLY A 472 9.27 25.90 5.95
N LYS A 473 8.26 26.30 6.77
CA LYS A 473 7.72 25.49 7.85
C LYS A 473 6.20 25.39 7.78
N LEU A 474 5.70 24.16 7.73
CA LEU A 474 4.27 23.85 7.89
C LEU A 474 3.93 23.83 9.38
N LYS A 475 2.93 24.60 9.79
CA LYS A 475 2.48 24.67 11.19
C LYS A 475 1.75 23.40 11.62
N GLY A 476 2.00 22.98 12.84
CA GLY A 476 1.38 21.78 13.43
C GLY A 476 1.97 20.47 12.95
N LYS A 477 1.28 19.36 13.30
CA LYS A 477 1.74 17.99 13.06
C LYS A 477 0.70 17.20 12.28
N PRO A 478 0.64 17.35 10.95
CA PRO A 478 -0.25 16.53 10.16
C PRO A 478 0.16 15.04 10.26
N VAL A 479 -0.83 14.16 10.43
CA VAL A 479 -0.62 12.70 10.45
C VAL A 479 -0.62 12.12 9.05
N ALA A 480 -1.24 12.81 8.09
CA ALA A 480 -1.29 12.44 6.68
C ALA A 480 -1.61 13.65 5.81
N ALA A 481 -1.50 13.50 4.49
CA ALA A 481 -2.01 14.46 3.53
C ALA A 481 -2.58 13.74 2.30
N LEU A 482 -3.66 14.29 1.75
CA LEU A 482 -4.20 13.95 0.44
C LEU A 482 -3.81 15.07 -0.53
N LEU A 483 -3.35 14.69 -1.71
CA LEU A 483 -2.81 15.60 -2.71
C LEU A 483 -3.66 15.57 -3.98
N LYS A 484 -3.99 16.75 -4.51
CA LYS A 484 -4.62 16.91 -5.83
C LYS A 484 -3.91 18.07 -6.55
N GLY A 485 -2.93 17.73 -7.39
CA GLY A 485 -1.98 18.73 -7.91
C GLY A 485 -1.27 19.39 -6.74
N ARG A 486 -1.21 20.73 -6.75
CA ARG A 486 -0.61 21.51 -5.64
C ARG A 486 -1.58 21.78 -4.47
N ASN A 487 -2.82 21.31 -4.53
CA ASN A 487 -3.73 21.40 -3.39
C ASN A 487 -3.43 20.27 -2.40
N VAL A 488 -3.27 20.65 -1.15
CA VAL A 488 -2.95 19.77 -0.03
C VAL A 488 -4.11 19.80 0.95
N LEU A 489 -4.68 18.62 1.23
CA LEU A 489 -5.52 18.41 2.40
C LEU A 489 -4.65 17.78 3.48
N ALA A 490 -4.19 18.56 4.43
CA ALA A 490 -3.46 18.07 5.59
C ALA A 490 -4.45 17.55 6.63
N VAL A 491 -4.21 16.30 7.07
CA VAL A 491 -5.01 15.62 8.10
C VAL A 491 -4.22 15.64 9.40
N TYR A 492 -4.80 16.25 10.42
CA TYR A 492 -4.28 16.25 11.78
C TYR A 492 -5.05 15.27 12.66
N ASP A 493 -4.69 15.14 13.93
CA ASP A 493 -5.37 14.20 14.82
C ASP A 493 -6.88 14.46 14.94
N ASN A 494 -7.28 15.73 14.99
CA ASN A 494 -8.68 16.14 15.20
C ASN A 494 -9.22 17.19 14.20
N HIS A 495 -8.39 17.70 13.32
CA HIS A 495 -8.79 18.72 12.34
C HIS A 495 -8.22 18.46 10.95
N LEU A 496 -8.81 19.10 9.98
CA LEU A 496 -8.42 19.06 8.57
C LEU A 496 -8.08 20.46 8.12
N THR A 497 -7.08 20.60 7.26
CA THR A 497 -6.73 21.89 6.66
C THR A 497 -6.48 21.75 5.17
N VAL A 498 -7.14 22.57 4.36
CA VAL A 498 -6.94 22.62 2.90
C VAL A 498 -6.17 23.90 2.56
N PHE A 499 -5.10 23.76 1.80
CA PHE A 499 -4.27 24.85 1.31
C PHE A 499 -3.60 24.50 -0.02
N ARG A 500 -2.95 25.46 -0.65
CA ARG A 500 -2.19 25.28 -1.89
C ARG A 500 -0.73 25.64 -1.67
N LEU A 501 0.17 24.72 -2.07
CA LEU A 501 1.62 24.94 -2.10
C LEU A 501 2.09 25.49 -3.44
#